data_c765e2369ea6cf9c447cb5d34a9d6b8e
#
_entry.id   c765e2369ea6cf9c447cb5d34a9d6b8e
#
_cell.length_a   1.000
_cell.length_b   1.000
_cell.length_c   1.000
_cell.angle_alpha   90.00
_cell.angle_beta   90.00
_cell.angle_gamma   90.00
#
_symmetry.space_group_name_H-M   'P 1'
#
loop_
_entity.id
_entity.type
_entity.pdbx_description
1 polymer ?
#
loop_
_entity_poly.entity_id
_entity_poly.type
_entity_poly.pdbx_seq_one_letter_code
_entity_poly.pdbx_strand_id
1 'polypeptide(L)'
;MKNFIALILFLCSSALFAQKPCEYSTNVNDSIGTYKSTKEYIISEKHFGGNSSYVFYSLALTDGTPSLNVQLLSKSKEFIKANCFDKNSKIFLQLTNGKIITLLHNEEENCGTMLRDDKGFDNRINSGTFLFLKGSFEDLKQSAVSLMRIKYLTDTEDYVLPKELKSELDSTVYYPETYFINNIRCVEN
;
A
#
# COMPACT_ATOMS: atom_id res chain seq x y z
N MET A 1 -38.30 -28.84 21.00
CA MET A 1 -37.05 -29.18 20.29
C MET A 1 -36.97 -28.55 18.91
N LYS A 2 -37.98 -28.63 18.04
CA LYS A 2 -37.96 -27.99 16.69
C LYS A 2 -37.71 -26.47 16.70
N ASN A 3 -38.30 -25.74 17.67
CA ASN A 3 -38.14 -24.27 17.77
C ASN A 3 -36.74 -23.85 18.28
N PHE A 4 -36.04 -24.72 19.01
CA PHE A 4 -34.70 -24.44 19.51
C PHE A 4 -33.66 -24.59 18.43
N ILE A 5 -33.84 -25.54 17.50
CA ILE A 5 -32.99 -25.74 16.31
C ILE A 5 -33.14 -24.57 15.35
N ALA A 6 -34.35 -24.06 15.15
CA ALA A 6 -34.61 -22.89 14.30
C ALA A 6 -33.94 -21.61 14.84
N LEU A 7 -33.91 -21.44 16.18
CA LEU A 7 -33.25 -20.30 16.83
C LEU A 7 -31.72 -20.35 16.67
N ILE A 8 -31.11 -21.54 16.75
CA ILE A 8 -29.68 -21.75 16.58
C ILE A 8 -29.28 -21.49 15.12
N LEU A 9 -30.07 -21.94 14.14
CA LEU A 9 -29.84 -21.66 12.69
C LEU A 9 -29.95 -20.18 12.38
N PHE A 10 -30.81 -19.43 13.05
CA PHE A 10 -30.95 -17.99 12.86
C PHE A 10 -29.78 -17.19 13.47
N LEU A 11 -29.20 -17.65 14.56
CA LEU A 11 -28.01 -17.06 15.20
C LEU A 11 -26.72 -17.33 14.40
N CYS A 12 -26.63 -18.45 13.68
CA CYS A 12 -25.47 -18.74 12.81
C CYS A 12 -25.43 -17.92 11.51
N SER A 13 -26.59 -17.41 11.04
CA SER A 13 -26.63 -16.60 9.81
C SER A 13 -26.17 -15.15 9.98
N SER A 14 -26.02 -14.66 11.21
CA SER A 14 -25.55 -13.30 11.50
C SER A 14 -24.02 -13.15 11.59
N ALA A 15 -23.26 -14.24 11.47
CA ALA A 15 -21.80 -14.21 11.33
C ALA A 15 -21.34 -13.99 9.87
N LEU A 16 -22.14 -13.29 9.07
CA LEU A 16 -21.66 -12.74 7.79
C LEU A 16 -20.61 -11.67 8.14
N PHE A 17 -19.36 -12.00 7.88
CA PHE A 17 -18.20 -11.15 8.05
C PHE A 17 -18.53 -9.73 7.57
N ALA A 18 -18.65 -8.81 8.51
CA ALA A 18 -18.72 -7.40 8.21
C ALA A 18 -17.36 -6.97 7.67
N GLN A 19 -17.16 -7.18 6.36
CA GLN A 19 -15.96 -6.73 5.69
C GLN A 19 -15.94 -5.21 5.78
N LYS A 20 -14.83 -4.65 6.27
CA LYS A 20 -14.66 -3.20 6.36
C LYS A 20 -14.96 -2.56 4.98
N PRO A 21 -15.83 -1.54 4.89
CA PRO A 21 -16.12 -0.91 3.60
C PRO A 21 -14.85 -0.32 3.00
N CYS A 22 -14.77 -0.30 1.65
CA CYS A 22 -13.68 0.35 0.95
C CYS A 22 -13.77 1.87 1.12
N GLU A 23 -12.70 2.47 1.61
CA GLU A 23 -12.58 3.92 1.74
C GLU A 23 -11.76 4.47 0.56
N TYR A 24 -12.40 5.30 -0.25
CA TYR A 24 -11.75 5.92 -1.41
C TYR A 24 -11.39 7.38 -1.11
N SER A 25 -10.21 7.81 -1.58
CA SER A 25 -9.83 9.21 -1.68
C SER A 25 -10.39 9.84 -2.94
N THR A 26 -10.47 9.04 -4.01
CA THR A 26 -11.01 9.45 -5.30
C THR A 26 -11.86 8.32 -5.88
N ASN A 27 -12.99 8.67 -6.47
CA ASN A 27 -13.87 7.74 -7.18
C ASN A 27 -14.61 8.51 -8.27
N VAL A 28 -14.07 8.47 -9.48
CA VAL A 28 -14.55 9.21 -10.66
C VAL A 28 -14.97 8.22 -11.74
N ASN A 29 -16.11 8.50 -12.37
CA ASN A 29 -16.59 7.80 -13.54
C ASN A 29 -17.23 8.85 -14.45
N ASP A 30 -16.56 9.22 -15.52
CA ASP A 30 -16.98 10.25 -16.46
C ASP A 30 -16.74 9.81 -17.91
N SER A 31 -16.89 10.73 -18.87
CA SER A 31 -16.72 10.48 -20.30
C SER A 31 -15.26 10.20 -20.71
N ILE A 32 -14.29 10.45 -19.84
CA ILE A 32 -12.86 10.22 -20.10
C ILE A 32 -12.45 8.82 -19.64
N GLY A 33 -13.10 8.29 -18.58
CA GLY A 33 -12.82 6.96 -18.06
C GLY A 33 -13.25 6.77 -16.60
N THR A 34 -12.79 5.68 -16.03
CA THR A 34 -13.03 5.34 -14.62
C THR A 34 -11.74 5.37 -13.82
N TYR A 35 -11.76 6.07 -12.70
CA TYR A 35 -10.64 6.09 -11.76
C TYR A 35 -11.13 5.99 -10.33
N LYS A 36 -10.59 5.00 -9.59
CA LYS A 36 -10.79 4.86 -8.14
C LYS A 36 -9.43 4.75 -7.47
N SER A 37 -9.27 5.43 -6.33
CA SER A 37 -8.08 5.27 -5.49
C SER A 37 -8.50 5.18 -4.03
N THR A 38 -7.96 4.19 -3.31
CA THR A 38 -8.17 4.09 -1.86
C THR A 38 -7.42 5.20 -1.14
N LYS A 39 -7.81 5.47 0.12
CA LYS A 39 -7.02 6.36 0.98
C LYS A 39 -5.60 5.83 1.16
N GLU A 40 -4.67 6.74 1.39
CA GLU A 40 -3.30 6.41 1.74
C GLU A 40 -3.24 5.64 3.07
N TYR A 41 -2.32 4.69 3.13
CA TYR A 41 -2.13 3.78 4.26
C TYR A 41 -0.65 3.67 4.58
N ILE A 42 -0.26 3.96 5.82
CA ILE A 42 1.14 3.91 6.25
C ILE A 42 1.60 2.46 6.38
N ILE A 43 2.64 2.10 5.62
CA ILE A 43 3.24 0.76 5.60
C ILE A 43 4.52 0.71 6.43
N SER A 44 5.28 1.79 6.42
CA SER A 44 6.52 1.91 7.16
C SER A 44 6.69 3.35 7.64
N GLU A 45 7.15 3.48 8.86
CA GLU A 45 7.52 4.74 9.48
C GLU A 45 8.78 4.53 10.30
N LYS A 46 9.79 5.37 10.10
CA LYS A 46 11.06 5.30 10.80
C LYS A 46 11.51 6.70 11.24
N HIS A 47 11.95 6.81 12.47
CA HIS A 47 12.53 8.02 13.05
C HIS A 47 13.90 7.70 13.61
N PHE A 48 14.93 8.36 13.11
CA PHE A 48 16.30 8.16 13.60
C PHE A 48 17.17 9.39 13.37
N GLY A 49 17.87 9.85 14.42
CA GLY A 49 18.84 10.93 14.33
C GLY A 49 18.27 12.26 13.82
N GLY A 50 17.00 12.56 14.09
CA GLY A 50 16.31 13.76 13.59
C GLY A 50 15.80 13.64 12.15
N ASN A 51 15.96 12.49 11.52
CA ASN A 51 15.42 12.16 10.22
C ASN A 51 14.14 11.33 10.36
N SER A 52 13.21 11.51 9.44
CA SER A 52 11.98 10.72 9.36
C SER A 52 11.78 10.17 7.96
N SER A 53 11.30 8.95 7.85
CA SER A 53 10.92 8.36 6.56
C SER A 53 9.61 7.60 6.68
N TYR A 54 8.79 7.71 5.65
CA TYR A 54 7.46 7.11 5.58
C TYR A 54 7.28 6.44 4.23
N VAL A 55 6.56 5.33 4.23
CA VAL A 55 6.08 4.67 3.03
C VAL A 55 4.58 4.53 3.12
N PHE A 56 3.89 5.04 2.11
CA PHE A 56 2.44 4.98 1.97
C PHE A 56 2.06 4.10 0.80
N TYR A 57 0.97 3.35 0.97
CA TYR A 57 0.28 2.63 -0.10
C TYR A 57 -1.08 3.26 -0.38
N SER A 58 -1.48 3.27 -1.65
CA SER A 58 -2.88 3.31 -2.06
C SER A 58 -3.09 2.35 -3.23
N LEU A 59 -4.27 1.71 -3.27
CA LEU A 59 -4.67 0.88 -4.40
C LEU A 59 -5.47 1.74 -5.36
N ALA A 60 -5.18 1.63 -6.64
CA ALA A 60 -5.93 2.32 -7.68
C ALA A 60 -6.50 1.35 -8.71
N LEU A 61 -7.63 1.72 -9.30
CA LEU A 61 -8.26 1.04 -10.42
C LEU A 61 -8.51 2.09 -11.52
N THR A 62 -7.80 1.98 -12.63
CA THR A 62 -7.89 2.88 -13.78
C THR A 62 -8.41 2.09 -14.98
N ASP A 63 -9.61 2.37 -15.46
CA ASP A 63 -10.26 1.68 -16.59
C ASP A 63 -10.18 0.14 -16.47
N GLY A 64 -10.46 -0.37 -15.27
CA GLY A 64 -10.40 -1.80 -14.98
C GLY A 64 -9.00 -2.37 -14.75
N THR A 65 -7.94 -1.56 -14.82
CA THR A 65 -6.55 -1.98 -14.54
C THR A 65 -6.17 -1.65 -13.12
N PRO A 66 -5.96 -2.65 -12.24
CA PRO A 66 -5.56 -2.41 -10.87
C PRO A 66 -4.06 -2.13 -10.74
N SER A 67 -3.70 -1.22 -9.85
CA SER A 67 -2.32 -0.85 -9.55
C SER A 67 -2.13 -0.55 -8.06
N LEU A 68 -0.87 -0.62 -7.62
CA LEU A 68 -0.40 -0.15 -6.33
C LEU A 68 0.35 1.17 -6.53
N ASN A 69 -0.13 2.24 -5.93
CA ASN A 69 0.63 3.48 -5.80
C ASN A 69 1.46 3.40 -4.53
N VAL A 70 2.74 3.70 -4.64
CA VAL A 70 3.66 3.79 -3.52
C VAL A 70 4.20 5.21 -3.45
N GLN A 71 4.07 5.84 -2.29
CA GLN A 71 4.66 7.14 -2.02
C GLN A 71 5.68 7.02 -0.89
N LEU A 72 6.83 7.57 -1.12
CA LEU A 72 7.95 7.66 -0.19
C LEU A 72 8.12 9.11 0.21
N LEU A 73 8.14 9.36 1.52
CA LEU A 73 8.44 10.67 2.08
C LEU A 73 9.66 10.53 2.99
N SER A 74 10.71 11.29 2.69
CA SER A 74 11.88 11.39 3.55
C SER A 74 12.05 12.84 3.98
N LYS A 75 12.30 13.04 5.28
CA LYS A 75 12.48 14.35 5.91
C LYS A 75 13.81 14.39 6.66
N SER A 76 14.66 15.38 6.36
CA SER A 76 15.98 15.55 6.98
C SER A 76 16.44 16.98 6.93
N LYS A 77 17.35 17.38 7.86
CA LYS A 77 18.13 18.61 7.73
C LYS A 77 19.39 18.42 6.90
N GLU A 78 19.75 17.17 6.64
CA GLU A 78 20.88 16.78 5.81
C GLU A 78 20.42 16.45 4.38
N PHE A 79 21.38 16.30 3.47
CA PHE A 79 21.10 15.93 2.09
C PHE A 79 20.35 14.59 2.00
N ILE A 80 19.24 14.57 1.28
CA ILE A 80 18.45 13.36 1.00
C ILE A 80 18.77 12.89 -0.40
N LYS A 81 19.39 11.70 -0.52
CA LYS A 81 19.66 11.06 -1.81
C LYS A 81 18.34 10.80 -2.56
N ALA A 82 18.33 11.00 -3.87
CA ALA A 82 17.23 10.63 -4.72
C ALA A 82 17.31 9.14 -5.08
N ASN A 83 16.26 8.37 -4.76
CA ASN A 83 16.06 7.02 -5.27
C ASN A 83 15.04 7.11 -6.41
N CYS A 84 15.52 7.11 -7.67
CA CYS A 84 14.66 7.27 -8.84
C CYS A 84 13.98 5.96 -9.21
N PHE A 85 12.70 6.05 -9.59
CA PHE A 85 12.01 4.98 -10.31
C PHE A 85 12.28 5.12 -11.82
N ASP A 86 12.33 4.00 -12.53
CA ASP A 86 12.40 3.90 -13.99
C ASP A 86 11.56 2.70 -14.48
N LYS A 87 11.57 2.45 -15.79
CA LYS A 87 10.87 1.30 -16.40
C LYS A 87 11.35 -0.07 -15.91
N ASN A 88 12.55 -0.16 -15.33
CA ASN A 88 13.11 -1.40 -14.78
C ASN A 88 12.87 -1.54 -13.28
N SER A 89 12.30 -0.51 -12.67
CA SER A 89 11.96 -0.54 -11.24
C SER A 89 10.86 -1.56 -10.97
N LYS A 90 10.97 -2.22 -9.82
CA LYS A 90 10.05 -3.31 -9.42
C LYS A 90 9.83 -3.28 -7.93
N ILE A 91 8.67 -3.77 -7.53
CA ILE A 91 8.42 -4.14 -6.14
C ILE A 91 8.31 -5.66 -6.05
N PHE A 92 9.00 -6.23 -5.08
CA PHE A 92 8.88 -7.62 -4.70
C PHE A 92 8.24 -7.69 -3.32
N LEU A 93 7.11 -8.38 -3.22
CA LEU A 93 6.40 -8.62 -1.97
C LEU A 93 6.62 -10.07 -1.57
N GLN A 94 7.34 -10.29 -0.47
CA GLN A 94 7.53 -11.62 0.10
C GLN A 94 6.36 -11.92 1.03
N LEU A 95 5.62 -12.96 0.70
CA LEU A 95 4.50 -13.43 1.50
C LEU A 95 4.96 -14.34 2.64
N THR A 96 4.17 -14.42 3.70
CA THR A 96 4.43 -15.31 4.86
C THR A 96 4.42 -16.79 4.50
N ASN A 97 3.78 -17.17 3.38
CA ASN A 97 3.82 -18.55 2.85
C ASN A 97 5.08 -18.84 1.97
N GLY A 98 6.02 -17.89 1.87
CA GLY A 98 7.25 -18.00 1.11
C GLY A 98 7.15 -17.61 -0.37
N LYS A 99 5.97 -17.37 -0.91
CA LYS A 99 5.82 -16.86 -2.29
C LYS A 99 6.33 -15.42 -2.42
N ILE A 100 6.75 -15.06 -3.63
CA ILE A 100 7.16 -13.69 -3.97
C ILE A 100 6.25 -13.18 -5.09
N ILE A 101 5.59 -12.07 -4.84
CA ILE A 101 4.78 -11.35 -5.83
C ILE A 101 5.63 -10.21 -6.40
N THR A 102 5.63 -10.06 -7.71
CA THR A 102 6.35 -8.99 -8.40
C THR A 102 5.37 -8.00 -9.01
N LEU A 103 5.59 -6.71 -8.77
CA LEU A 103 4.87 -5.62 -9.41
C LEU A 103 5.85 -4.85 -10.30
N LEU A 104 5.35 -4.37 -11.44
CA LEU A 104 6.15 -3.67 -12.46
C LEU A 104 5.81 -2.18 -12.45
N HIS A 105 6.82 -1.32 -12.44
CA HIS A 105 6.63 0.12 -12.61
C HIS A 105 6.11 0.43 -14.03
N ASN A 106 5.16 1.35 -14.12
CA ASN A 106 4.43 1.64 -15.38
C ASN A 106 4.67 3.06 -15.90
N GLU A 107 5.59 3.80 -15.32
CA GLU A 107 5.79 5.20 -15.64
C GLU A 107 7.23 5.45 -16.12
N GLU A 108 7.47 6.66 -16.66
CA GLU A 108 8.79 7.12 -17.04
C GLU A 108 9.65 7.39 -15.78
N GLU A 109 10.90 7.77 -16.01
CA GLU A 109 11.83 8.05 -14.90
C GLU A 109 11.30 9.18 -14.01
N ASN A 110 11.27 8.90 -12.70
CA ASN A 110 10.85 9.85 -11.66
C ASN A 110 11.79 9.77 -10.46
N CYS A 111 12.43 10.90 -10.15
CA CYS A 111 13.32 11.03 -8.99
C CYS A 111 12.65 11.78 -7.81
N GLY A 112 11.37 12.07 -7.94
CA GLY A 112 10.59 12.81 -6.95
C GLY A 112 10.96 14.29 -6.88
N THR A 113 10.30 15.00 -5.98
CA THR A 113 10.53 16.42 -5.71
C THR A 113 11.12 16.63 -4.32
N MET A 114 11.88 17.69 -4.15
CA MET A 114 12.40 18.10 -2.86
C MET A 114 11.90 19.50 -2.51
N LEU A 115 11.28 19.63 -1.34
CA LEU A 115 10.72 20.87 -0.83
C LEU A 115 11.30 21.16 0.55
N ARG A 116 11.76 22.38 0.79
CA ARG A 116 12.24 22.81 2.09
C ARG A 116 11.10 23.42 2.89
N ASP A 117 10.92 22.95 4.13
CA ASP A 117 9.92 23.50 5.03
C ASP A 117 10.45 24.72 5.84
N ASP A 118 9.52 25.45 6.50
CA ASP A 118 9.85 26.65 7.30
C ASP A 118 10.75 26.35 8.50
N LYS A 119 10.86 25.08 8.91
CA LYS A 119 11.72 24.61 10.00
C LYS A 119 13.12 24.22 9.49
N GLY A 120 13.38 24.41 8.20
CA GLY A 120 14.65 24.12 7.56
C GLY A 120 14.92 22.64 7.26
N PHE A 121 13.87 21.80 7.27
CA PHE A 121 13.97 20.42 6.79
C PHE A 121 13.74 20.36 5.28
N ASP A 122 14.53 19.55 4.61
CA ASP A 122 14.27 19.11 3.27
C ASP A 122 13.31 17.92 3.33
N ASN A 123 12.26 17.96 2.52
CA ASN A 123 11.26 16.92 2.38
C ASN A 123 11.33 16.40 0.94
N ARG A 124 11.79 15.17 0.75
CA ARG A 124 11.79 14.51 -0.55
C ARG A 124 10.58 13.61 -0.64
N ILE A 125 9.75 13.85 -1.66
CA ILE A 125 8.56 13.04 -1.97
C ILE A 125 8.84 12.36 -3.30
N ASN A 126 8.79 11.03 -3.32
CA ASN A 126 8.85 10.24 -4.54
C ASN A 126 7.66 9.29 -4.59
N SER A 127 7.06 9.13 -5.76
CA SER A 127 5.92 8.24 -5.96
C SER A 127 6.09 7.43 -7.24
N GLY A 128 5.48 6.26 -7.27
CA GLY A 128 5.44 5.40 -8.46
C GLY A 128 4.21 4.52 -8.45
N THR A 129 3.73 4.21 -9.65
CA THR A 129 2.59 3.33 -9.90
C THR A 129 3.08 1.98 -10.38
N PHE A 130 2.66 0.91 -9.71
CA PHE A 130 3.11 -0.45 -9.97
C PHE A 130 1.94 -1.36 -10.33
N LEU A 131 2.03 -2.00 -11.50
CA LEU A 131 1.01 -2.92 -12.00
C LEU A 131 1.18 -4.31 -11.39
N PHE A 132 0.05 -4.92 -11.03
CA PHE A 132 0.01 -6.31 -10.61
C PHE A 132 0.12 -7.25 -11.80
N LEU A 133 0.92 -8.30 -11.67
CA LEU A 133 0.95 -9.38 -12.64
C LEU A 133 -0.29 -10.28 -12.48
N LYS A 134 -0.69 -10.93 -13.56
CA LYS A 134 -1.83 -11.86 -13.55
C LYS A 134 -1.65 -12.94 -12.47
N GLY A 135 -2.69 -13.18 -11.69
CA GLY A 135 -2.70 -14.17 -10.60
C GLY A 135 -2.16 -13.67 -9.25
N SER A 136 -1.61 -12.45 -9.17
CA SER A 136 -1.10 -11.90 -7.91
C SER A 136 -2.16 -11.74 -6.83
N PHE A 137 -3.41 -11.45 -7.21
CA PHE A 137 -4.49 -11.13 -6.28
C PHE A 137 -4.85 -12.31 -5.37
N GLU A 138 -4.93 -13.52 -5.93
CA GLU A 138 -5.32 -14.70 -5.15
C GLU A 138 -4.33 -15.00 -4.02
N ASP A 139 -3.04 -14.85 -4.29
CA ASP A 139 -2.01 -15.02 -3.27
C ASP A 139 -2.04 -13.90 -2.23
N LEU A 140 -2.23 -12.64 -2.65
CA LEU A 140 -2.29 -11.46 -1.77
C LEU A 140 -3.55 -11.42 -0.89
N LYS A 141 -4.65 -12.05 -1.30
CA LYS A 141 -5.85 -12.22 -0.48
C LYS A 141 -5.66 -13.23 0.65
N GLN A 142 -4.80 -14.22 0.45
CA GLN A 142 -4.70 -15.40 1.32
C GLN A 142 -3.49 -15.33 2.27
N SER A 143 -2.47 -14.55 1.92
CA SER A 143 -1.21 -14.53 2.68
C SER A 143 -0.74 -13.11 2.94
N ALA A 144 -0.34 -12.87 4.18
CA ALA A 144 0.22 -11.61 4.61
C ALA A 144 1.59 -11.35 3.96
N VAL A 145 1.96 -10.07 3.83
CA VAL A 145 3.26 -9.65 3.29
C VAL A 145 4.21 -9.36 4.43
N SER A 146 5.29 -10.10 4.54
CA SER A 146 6.32 -9.92 5.58
C SER A 146 7.40 -8.91 5.22
N LEU A 147 7.71 -8.78 3.92
CA LEU A 147 8.77 -7.91 3.43
C LEU A 147 8.39 -7.34 2.06
N MET A 148 8.65 -6.05 1.88
CA MET A 148 8.67 -5.41 0.59
C MET A 148 10.11 -5.04 0.23
N ARG A 149 10.54 -5.40 -0.99
CA ARG A 149 11.77 -4.92 -1.60
C ARG A 149 11.43 -4.01 -2.76
N ILE A 150 11.96 -2.80 -2.75
CA ILE A 150 11.88 -1.88 -3.88
C ILE A 150 13.21 -1.86 -4.61
N LYS A 151 13.19 -2.21 -5.90
CA LYS A 151 14.31 -2.02 -6.81
C LYS A 151 14.10 -0.70 -7.54
N TYR A 152 14.93 0.28 -7.23
CA TYR A 152 15.02 1.55 -7.93
C TYR A 152 15.93 1.45 -9.18
N LEU A 153 16.16 2.57 -9.84
CA LEU A 153 17.09 2.66 -10.98
C LEU A 153 18.50 2.18 -10.62
N THR A 154 19.06 2.63 -9.49
CA THR A 154 20.44 2.34 -9.09
C THR A 154 20.57 1.55 -7.80
N ASP A 155 19.52 1.53 -6.96
CA ASP A 155 19.57 0.98 -5.62
C ASP A 155 18.45 -0.02 -5.37
N THR A 156 18.55 -0.69 -4.23
CA THR A 156 17.50 -1.60 -3.73
C THR A 156 17.34 -1.36 -2.23
N GLU A 157 16.10 -1.28 -1.76
CA GLU A 157 15.77 -1.06 -0.36
C GLU A 157 14.72 -2.06 0.13
N ASP A 158 14.92 -2.55 1.36
CA ASP A 158 14.05 -3.53 2.01
C ASP A 158 13.25 -2.88 3.15
N TYR A 159 11.95 -3.17 3.17
CA TYR A 159 11.00 -2.75 4.19
C TYR A 159 10.35 -3.97 4.82
N VAL A 160 10.66 -4.24 6.08
CA VAL A 160 9.95 -5.27 6.85
C VAL A 160 8.60 -4.70 7.24
N LEU A 161 7.52 -5.39 6.91
CA LEU A 161 6.16 -4.97 7.24
C LEU A 161 5.79 -5.52 8.63
N PRO A 162 5.56 -4.64 9.63
CA PRO A 162 5.15 -5.08 10.94
C PRO A 162 3.68 -5.53 10.96
N LYS A 163 3.34 -6.40 11.91
CA LYS A 163 1.94 -6.79 12.17
C LYS A 163 1.09 -5.60 12.61
N GLU A 164 1.69 -4.72 13.40
CA GLU A 164 1.07 -3.51 13.90
C GLU A 164 2.09 -2.36 13.88
N LEU A 165 1.64 -1.19 13.45
CA LEU A 165 2.40 0.05 13.43
C LEU A 165 1.52 1.17 13.99
N LYS A 166 1.91 1.74 15.13
CA LYS A 166 1.29 2.95 15.67
C LYS A 166 2.05 4.16 15.11
N SER A 167 1.40 4.91 14.23
CA SER A 167 2.02 6.06 13.60
C SER A 167 2.14 7.24 14.57
N GLU A 168 3.30 7.90 14.54
CA GLU A 168 3.51 9.18 15.23
C GLU A 168 2.95 10.36 14.40
N LEU A 169 2.72 10.15 13.09
CA LEU A 169 2.23 11.19 12.19
C LEU A 169 0.78 11.58 12.49
N ASP A 170 -0.11 10.59 12.75
CA ASP A 170 -1.55 10.78 12.93
C ASP A 170 -2.15 10.02 14.12
N SER A 171 -1.31 9.35 14.92
CA SER A 171 -1.69 8.52 16.07
C SER A 171 -2.59 7.32 15.73
N THR A 172 -2.72 6.98 14.45
CA THR A 172 -3.51 5.84 13.97
C THR A 172 -2.72 4.54 14.10
N VAL A 173 -3.42 3.43 14.32
CA VAL A 173 -2.85 2.09 14.31
C VAL A 173 -3.08 1.47 12.93
N TYR A 174 -2.00 1.09 12.28
CA TYR A 174 -1.96 0.44 10.98
C TYR A 174 -1.56 -1.02 11.12
N TYR A 175 -1.94 -1.85 10.13
CA TYR A 175 -1.61 -3.27 10.06
C TYR A 175 -0.95 -3.59 8.70
N PRO A 176 0.31 -3.18 8.48
CA PRO A 176 1.00 -3.26 7.18
C PRO A 176 1.05 -4.66 6.60
N GLU A 177 1.34 -5.67 7.44
CA GLU A 177 1.46 -7.08 7.02
C GLU A 177 0.19 -7.59 6.33
N THR A 178 -1.00 -7.15 6.78
CA THR A 178 -2.32 -7.59 6.25
C THR A 178 -2.99 -6.57 5.33
N TYR A 179 -2.28 -5.54 4.90
CA TYR A 179 -2.83 -4.48 4.05
C TYR A 179 -3.57 -5.02 2.83
N PHE A 180 -2.95 -5.92 2.07
CA PHE A 180 -3.56 -6.47 0.86
C PHE A 180 -4.76 -7.37 1.17
N ILE A 181 -4.67 -8.25 2.17
CA ILE A 181 -5.79 -9.11 2.60
C ILE A 181 -7.04 -8.26 2.86
N ASN A 182 -6.86 -7.10 3.47
CA ASN A 182 -7.97 -6.24 3.88
C ASN A 182 -8.49 -5.32 2.77
N ASN A 183 -7.64 -4.91 1.82
CA ASN A 183 -7.94 -3.80 0.91
C ASN A 183 -7.95 -4.18 -0.58
N ILE A 184 -7.31 -5.29 -1.02
CA ILE A 184 -7.13 -5.58 -2.45
C ILE A 184 -8.46 -5.73 -3.22
N ARG A 185 -9.52 -6.17 -2.55
CA ARG A 185 -10.87 -6.26 -3.10
C ARG A 185 -11.44 -4.91 -3.56
N CYS A 186 -10.92 -3.80 -3.02
CA CYS A 186 -11.39 -2.46 -3.36
C CYS A 186 -11.08 -2.07 -4.81
N VAL A 187 -10.16 -2.79 -5.45
CA VAL A 187 -9.73 -2.61 -6.84
C VAL A 187 -9.93 -3.87 -7.69
N GLU A 188 -10.76 -4.79 -7.23
CA GLU A 188 -11.23 -5.92 -8.05
C GLU A 188 -12.41 -5.49 -8.92
N ASN A 189 -12.48 -6.07 -10.12
CA ASN A 189 -13.58 -5.95 -11.06
C ASN A 189 -14.62 -7.05 -10.82
#